data_3a5f3b578316e0ae4679d4c72487740a
#
_entry.id   3a5f3b578316e0ae4679d4c72487740a
#
_cell.length_a   1.000
_cell.length_b   1.000
_cell.length_c   1.000
_cell.angle_alpha   90.00
_cell.angle_beta   90.00
_cell.angle_gamma   90.00
#
_symmetry.space_group_name_H-M   'P 1'
#
loop_
_entity.id
_entity.type
_entity.pdbx_description
1 polymer ?
#
loop_
_entity_poly.entity_id
_entity_poly.type
_entity_poly.pdbx_seq_one_letter_code
_entity_poly.pdbx_strand_id
1 'polypeptide(L)'
;YRRQASDVYKRQLLEGLREVVKLFALTLVFSLPLGLAVTFGSMSKCRPVSWFFNVLVWIVRGTPLMLQLILIFYGPGIWLGHNIWGSQRMLACTVAFVLNYACYFSVIYRGGIEGVPAGQREAGEVLGLTRRQIFFKITLLQMVKRIVPPMSNEIITLVKDTSLARIISIMELTKVGESYIKAQGITWPLFYTGVFYLAFVGLLTLLFQYIDR
;
A
#
# COMPACT_ATOMS: atom_id res chain seq x y z
N TYR A 1 40.61 7.79 4.77
CA TYR A 1 39.50 8.12 5.69
C TYR A 1 38.25 8.56 4.98
N ARG A 2 38.30 9.53 4.03
CA ARG A 2 37.09 10.01 3.31
C ARG A 2 36.44 8.96 2.41
N ARG A 3 37.18 8.08 1.73
CA ARG A 3 36.63 7.02 0.88
C ARG A 3 35.95 5.93 1.70
N GLN A 4 36.53 5.49 2.81
CA GLN A 4 35.90 4.50 3.70
C GLN A 4 34.59 5.01 4.32
N ALA A 5 34.53 6.27 4.73
CA ALA A 5 33.31 6.89 5.22
C ALA A 5 32.21 6.90 4.11
N SER A 6 32.55 7.29 2.87
CA SER A 6 31.64 7.27 1.74
C SER A 6 31.05 5.88 1.43
N ASP A 7 31.85 4.83 1.55
CA ASP A 7 31.40 3.46 1.27
C ASP A 7 30.48 2.92 2.36
N VAL A 8 30.71 3.28 3.62
CA VAL A 8 29.80 2.95 4.73
C VAL A 8 28.44 3.62 4.53
N TYR A 9 28.41 4.90 4.13
CA TYR A 9 27.15 5.61 3.86
C TYR A 9 26.36 4.95 2.74
N LYS A 10 27.01 4.64 1.62
CA LYS A 10 26.37 4.01 0.46
C LYS A 10 25.75 2.67 0.86
N ARG A 11 26.48 1.86 1.63
CA ARG A 11 26.00 0.56 2.09
C ARG A 11 24.76 0.69 2.97
N GLN A 12 24.79 1.60 3.94
CA GLN A 12 23.64 1.81 4.83
C GLN A 12 22.42 2.37 4.10
N LEU A 13 22.62 3.26 3.12
CA LEU A 13 21.52 3.73 2.27
C LEU A 13 20.94 2.60 1.42
N LEU A 14 21.76 1.70 0.88
CA LEU A 14 21.29 0.53 0.15
C LEU A 14 20.54 -0.46 1.03
N GLU A 15 21.00 -0.67 2.26
CA GLU A 15 20.28 -1.48 3.26
C GLU A 15 18.91 -0.83 3.59
N GLY A 16 18.87 0.48 3.80
CA GLY A 16 17.62 1.22 3.99
C GLY A 16 16.67 1.14 2.78
N LEU A 17 17.20 1.23 1.57
CA LEU A 17 16.42 1.03 0.34
C LEU A 17 15.84 -0.39 0.25
N ARG A 18 16.61 -1.40 0.64
CA ARG A 18 16.14 -2.79 0.70
C ARG A 18 14.93 -2.93 1.62
N GLU A 19 14.93 -2.29 2.79
CA GLU A 19 13.79 -2.33 3.72
C GLU A 19 12.55 -1.62 3.13
N VAL A 20 12.73 -0.50 2.42
CA VAL A 20 11.65 0.18 1.67
C VAL A 20 11.05 -0.75 0.62
N VAL A 21 11.88 -1.33 -0.25
CA VAL A 21 11.42 -2.24 -1.31
C VAL A 21 10.73 -3.48 -0.74
N LYS A 22 11.27 -4.04 0.34
CA LYS A 22 10.69 -5.19 1.02
C LYS A 22 9.30 -4.88 1.58
N LEU A 23 9.16 -3.79 2.31
CA LEU A 23 7.87 -3.37 2.86
C LEU A 23 6.86 -3.07 1.74
N PHE A 24 7.27 -2.35 0.70
CA PHE A 24 6.47 -2.07 -0.47
C PHE A 24 5.94 -3.35 -1.14
N ALA A 25 6.84 -4.30 -1.45
CA ALA A 25 6.49 -5.56 -2.10
C ALA A 25 5.55 -6.42 -1.23
N LEU A 26 5.87 -6.59 0.06
CA LEU A 26 5.02 -7.34 0.99
C LEU A 26 3.63 -6.71 1.11
N THR A 27 3.57 -5.38 1.22
CA THR A 27 2.29 -4.68 1.29
C THR A 27 1.46 -4.94 0.04
N LEU A 28 2.01 -4.79 -1.16
CA LEU A 28 1.27 -5.03 -2.41
C LEU A 28 0.80 -6.48 -2.53
N VAL A 29 1.68 -7.45 -2.31
CA VAL A 29 1.37 -8.88 -2.46
C VAL A 29 0.19 -9.30 -1.57
N PHE A 30 0.12 -8.78 -0.35
CA PHE A 30 -0.94 -9.17 0.58
C PHE A 30 -2.17 -8.23 0.55
N SER A 31 -1.99 -6.94 0.29
CA SER A 31 -3.12 -6.00 0.31
C SER A 31 -4.00 -6.08 -0.93
N LEU A 32 -3.46 -6.45 -2.10
CA LEU A 32 -4.26 -6.61 -3.32
C LEU A 32 -5.31 -7.73 -3.18
N PRO A 33 -4.96 -8.97 -2.79
CA PRO A 33 -5.96 -10.02 -2.59
C PRO A 33 -6.86 -9.76 -1.38
N LEU A 34 -6.32 -9.20 -0.28
CA LEU A 34 -7.12 -8.86 0.88
C LEU A 34 -8.12 -7.74 0.56
N GLY A 35 -7.73 -6.75 -0.25
CA GLY A 35 -8.61 -5.69 -0.74
C GLY A 35 -9.79 -6.23 -1.54
N LEU A 36 -9.56 -7.25 -2.39
CA LEU A 36 -10.65 -7.97 -3.07
C LEU A 36 -11.59 -8.66 -2.09
N ALA A 37 -11.06 -9.36 -1.08
CA ALA A 37 -11.88 -10.01 -0.06
C ALA A 37 -12.73 -8.99 0.71
N VAL A 38 -12.15 -7.84 1.10
CA VAL A 38 -12.86 -6.73 1.75
C VAL A 38 -13.94 -6.16 0.82
N THR A 39 -13.66 -6.04 -0.49
CA THR A 39 -14.66 -5.57 -1.48
C THR A 39 -15.86 -6.50 -1.51
N PHE A 40 -15.65 -7.80 -1.67
CA PHE A 40 -16.76 -8.77 -1.68
C PHE A 40 -17.51 -8.80 -0.35
N GLY A 41 -16.81 -8.66 0.77
CA GLY A 41 -17.44 -8.52 2.08
C GLY A 41 -18.35 -7.29 2.17
N SER A 42 -17.85 -6.12 1.73
CA SER A 42 -18.59 -4.86 1.75
C SER A 42 -19.79 -4.84 0.80
N MET A 43 -19.74 -5.60 -0.30
CA MET A 43 -20.81 -5.77 -1.29
C MET A 43 -21.71 -6.99 -1.02
N SER A 44 -21.51 -7.68 0.10
CA SER A 44 -22.27 -8.88 0.45
C SER A 44 -23.76 -8.56 0.61
N LYS A 45 -24.62 -9.48 0.16
CA LYS A 45 -26.08 -9.42 0.39
C LYS A 45 -26.46 -9.62 1.87
N CYS A 46 -25.58 -10.23 2.66
CA CYS A 46 -25.75 -10.41 4.10
C CYS A 46 -25.49 -9.06 4.81
N ARG A 47 -26.55 -8.40 5.28
CA ARG A 47 -26.49 -7.06 5.90
C ARG A 47 -25.45 -6.95 7.03
N PRO A 48 -25.34 -7.87 8.00
CA PRO A 48 -24.33 -7.78 9.06
C PRO A 48 -22.89 -7.82 8.51
N VAL A 49 -22.62 -8.67 7.51
CA VAL A 49 -21.31 -8.79 6.87
C VAL A 49 -20.95 -7.51 6.14
N SER A 50 -21.86 -7.02 5.30
CA SER A 50 -21.67 -5.76 4.57
C SER A 50 -21.46 -4.59 5.51
N TRP A 51 -22.25 -4.50 6.57
CA TRP A 51 -22.11 -3.45 7.59
C TRP A 51 -20.74 -3.49 8.26
N PHE A 52 -20.29 -4.68 8.70
CA PHE A 52 -18.98 -4.85 9.34
C PHE A 52 -17.83 -4.35 8.45
N PHE A 53 -17.79 -4.80 7.19
CA PHE A 53 -16.71 -4.39 6.27
C PHE A 53 -16.80 -2.91 5.91
N ASN A 54 -17.98 -2.34 5.73
CA ASN A 54 -18.13 -0.91 5.46
C ASN A 54 -17.68 -0.05 6.66
N VAL A 55 -18.00 -0.44 7.89
CA VAL A 55 -17.53 0.24 9.10
C VAL A 55 -16.01 0.11 9.24
N LEU A 56 -15.45 -1.09 9.01
CA LEU A 56 -14.01 -1.31 9.02
C LEU A 56 -13.28 -0.39 8.02
N VAL A 57 -13.74 -0.37 6.78
CA VAL A 57 -13.18 0.50 5.74
C VAL A 57 -13.30 1.97 6.10
N TRP A 58 -14.45 2.39 6.66
CA TRP A 58 -14.66 3.76 7.12
C TRP A 58 -13.67 4.16 8.23
N ILE A 59 -13.49 3.32 9.25
CA ILE A 59 -12.54 3.58 10.35
C ILE A 59 -11.11 3.66 9.83
N VAL A 60 -10.67 2.65 9.06
CA VAL A 60 -9.29 2.55 8.59
C VAL A 60 -8.94 3.71 7.65
N ARG A 61 -9.82 4.08 6.73
CA ARG A 61 -9.59 5.22 5.83
C ARG A 61 -9.79 6.57 6.49
N GLY A 62 -10.55 6.63 7.58
CA GLY A 62 -10.78 7.85 8.36
C GLY A 62 -9.70 8.14 9.40
N THR A 63 -8.72 7.25 9.58
CA THR A 63 -7.64 7.41 10.57
C THR A 63 -6.27 7.40 9.89
N PRO A 64 -5.27 8.17 10.41
CA PRO A 64 -3.93 8.20 9.84
C PRO A 64 -3.22 6.84 9.92
N LEU A 65 -2.54 6.42 8.85
CA LEU A 65 -1.72 5.21 8.83
C LEU A 65 -0.67 5.21 9.95
N MET A 66 -0.07 6.36 10.22
CA MET A 66 0.88 6.53 11.33
C MET A 66 0.28 6.11 12.67
N LEU A 67 -0.95 6.53 12.97
CA LEU A 67 -1.65 6.17 14.21
C LEU A 67 -1.93 4.66 14.27
N GLN A 68 -2.39 4.08 13.16
CA GLN A 68 -2.63 2.64 13.05
C GLN A 68 -1.35 1.84 13.31
N LEU A 69 -0.22 2.27 12.76
CA LEU A 69 1.07 1.64 12.96
C LEU A 69 1.49 1.66 14.44
N ILE A 70 1.34 2.81 15.11
CA ILE A 70 1.63 2.96 16.54
C ILE A 70 0.74 2.03 17.38
N LEU A 71 -0.56 2.00 17.11
CA LEU A 71 -1.51 1.18 17.84
C LEU A 71 -1.27 -0.32 17.62
N ILE A 72 -0.97 -0.75 16.40
CA ILE A 72 -0.70 -2.16 16.09
C ILE A 72 0.61 -2.61 16.74
N PHE A 73 1.64 -1.77 16.73
CA PHE A 73 2.94 -2.16 17.27
C PHE A 73 3.02 -2.08 18.80
N TYR A 74 2.60 -0.95 19.38
CA TYR A 74 2.72 -0.70 20.82
C TYR A 74 1.49 -1.11 21.63
N GLY A 75 0.30 -1.09 21.01
CA GLY A 75 -0.96 -1.38 21.68
C GLY A 75 -0.99 -2.71 22.44
N PRO A 76 -0.60 -3.84 21.83
CA PRO A 76 -0.59 -5.12 22.53
C PRO A 76 0.31 -5.12 23.76
N GLY A 77 1.47 -4.47 23.71
CA GLY A 77 2.35 -4.33 24.87
C GLY A 77 1.74 -3.54 26.02
N ILE A 78 1.00 -2.49 25.69
CA ILE A 78 0.33 -1.62 26.68
C ILE A 78 -0.88 -2.31 27.28
N TRP A 79 -1.72 -2.95 26.45
CA TRP A 79 -3.01 -3.49 26.89
C TRP A 79 -2.92 -4.91 27.47
N LEU A 80 -2.00 -5.73 26.95
CA LEU A 80 -1.84 -7.13 27.36
C LEU A 80 -0.64 -7.35 28.29
N GLY A 81 0.17 -6.31 28.54
CA GLY A 81 1.35 -6.40 29.38
C GLY A 81 2.53 -7.14 28.74
N HIS A 82 2.41 -7.61 27.50
CA HIS A 82 3.50 -8.26 26.78
C HIS A 82 3.49 -7.89 25.29
N ASN A 83 4.68 -7.74 24.72
CA ASN A 83 4.82 -7.41 23.30
C ASN A 83 4.69 -8.69 22.46
N ILE A 84 3.57 -8.81 21.73
CA ILE A 84 3.32 -9.95 20.85
C ILE A 84 4.24 -9.98 19.62
N TRP A 85 4.81 -8.83 19.24
CA TRP A 85 5.67 -8.71 18.06
C TRP A 85 7.14 -9.05 18.34
N GLY A 86 7.57 -8.98 19.62
CA GLY A 86 8.98 -9.17 20.00
C GLY A 86 9.92 -8.26 19.21
N SER A 87 10.89 -8.85 18.52
CA SER A 87 11.82 -8.14 17.62
C SER A 87 11.31 -7.98 16.18
N GLN A 88 10.13 -8.54 15.84
CA GLN A 88 9.61 -8.62 14.47
C GLN A 88 8.90 -7.32 14.02
N ARG A 89 9.62 -6.21 14.08
CA ARG A 89 9.07 -4.88 13.73
C ARG A 89 8.58 -4.82 12.28
N MET A 90 9.29 -5.46 11.34
CA MET A 90 8.90 -5.52 9.94
C MET A 90 7.56 -6.24 9.75
N LEU A 91 7.30 -7.31 10.49
CA LEU A 91 6.03 -8.02 10.44
C LEU A 91 4.88 -7.14 10.93
N ALA A 92 5.03 -6.48 12.08
CA ALA A 92 4.03 -5.55 12.61
C ALA A 92 3.74 -4.40 11.62
N CYS A 93 4.80 -3.83 11.03
CA CYS A 93 4.68 -2.80 10.00
C CYS A 93 3.91 -3.32 8.79
N THR A 94 4.27 -4.49 8.29
CA THR A 94 3.60 -5.11 7.14
C THR A 94 2.11 -5.34 7.43
N VAL A 95 1.75 -5.84 8.62
CA VAL A 95 0.34 -6.03 9.00
C VAL A 95 -0.43 -4.70 8.98
N ALA A 96 0.13 -3.64 9.58
CA ALA A 96 -0.50 -2.32 9.58
C ALA A 96 -0.72 -1.78 8.16
N PHE A 97 0.30 -1.86 7.32
CA PHE A 97 0.26 -1.41 5.93
C PHE A 97 -0.73 -2.24 5.09
N VAL A 98 -0.70 -3.56 5.22
CA VAL A 98 -1.59 -4.47 4.49
C VAL A 98 -3.05 -4.19 4.84
N LEU A 99 -3.39 -4.03 6.11
CA LEU A 99 -4.76 -3.70 6.54
C LEU A 99 -5.21 -2.34 5.99
N ASN A 100 -4.36 -1.33 6.08
CA ASN A 100 -4.65 0.00 5.58
C ASN A 100 -4.89 -0.01 4.07
N TYR A 101 -3.90 -0.49 3.30
CA TYR A 101 -3.96 -0.49 1.83
C TYR A 101 -5.04 -1.44 1.28
N ALA A 102 -5.35 -2.54 1.96
CA ALA A 102 -6.48 -3.39 1.59
C ALA A 102 -7.81 -2.64 1.63
N CYS A 103 -8.00 -1.77 2.63
CA CYS A 103 -9.20 -0.92 2.72
C CYS A 103 -9.23 0.14 1.61
N TYR A 104 -8.10 0.75 1.26
CA TYR A 104 -8.02 1.68 0.12
C TYR A 104 -8.29 0.99 -1.21
N PHE A 105 -7.65 -0.15 -1.46
CA PHE A 105 -7.85 -0.93 -2.68
C PHE A 105 -9.29 -1.46 -2.80
N SER A 106 -9.93 -1.81 -1.68
CA SER A 106 -11.31 -2.28 -1.69
C SER A 106 -12.29 -1.25 -2.25
N VAL A 107 -12.09 0.02 -1.94
CA VAL A 107 -12.93 1.10 -2.48
C VAL A 107 -12.67 1.32 -3.97
N ILE A 108 -11.42 1.19 -4.41
CA ILE A 108 -11.06 1.28 -5.83
C ILE A 108 -11.68 0.12 -6.61
N TYR A 109 -11.57 -1.10 -6.12
CA TYR A 109 -12.19 -2.27 -6.74
C TYR A 109 -13.72 -2.12 -6.82
N ARG A 110 -14.35 -1.71 -5.73
CA ARG A 110 -15.79 -1.46 -5.69
C ARG A 110 -16.19 -0.39 -6.70
N GLY A 111 -15.48 0.74 -6.75
CA GLY A 111 -15.72 1.79 -7.73
C GLY A 111 -15.57 1.30 -9.17
N GLY A 112 -14.61 0.41 -9.45
CA GLY A 112 -14.47 -0.22 -10.75
C GLY A 112 -15.66 -1.13 -11.11
N ILE A 113 -16.12 -1.93 -10.14
CA ILE A 113 -17.27 -2.86 -10.32
C ILE A 113 -18.57 -2.07 -10.54
N GLU A 114 -18.87 -1.14 -9.64
CA GLU A 114 -20.11 -0.34 -9.68
C GLU A 114 -20.11 0.69 -10.84
N GLY A 115 -18.93 1.05 -11.32
CA GLY A 115 -18.77 2.03 -12.40
C GLY A 115 -19.11 1.52 -13.80
N VAL A 116 -19.33 0.20 -14.01
CA VAL A 116 -19.73 -0.34 -15.30
C VAL A 116 -21.24 -0.17 -15.47
N PRO A 117 -21.73 0.57 -16.50
CA PRO A 117 -23.15 0.80 -16.69
C PRO A 117 -23.94 -0.50 -16.89
N ALA A 118 -25.12 -0.62 -16.28
CA ALA A 118 -25.99 -1.79 -16.40
C ALA A 118 -26.38 -2.09 -17.86
N GLY A 119 -26.55 -1.07 -18.69
CA GLY A 119 -26.85 -1.20 -20.11
C GLY A 119 -25.81 -1.97 -20.91
N GLN A 120 -24.56 -2.05 -20.45
CA GLN A 120 -23.53 -2.89 -21.08
C GLN A 120 -23.85 -4.38 -20.95
N ARG A 121 -24.40 -4.79 -19.80
CA ARG A 121 -24.83 -6.15 -19.57
C ARG A 121 -26.11 -6.45 -20.37
N GLU A 122 -27.07 -5.55 -20.35
CA GLU A 122 -28.33 -5.65 -21.09
C GLU A 122 -28.07 -5.78 -22.59
N ALA A 123 -27.21 -4.94 -23.16
CA ALA A 123 -26.78 -5.05 -24.54
C ALA A 123 -26.16 -6.40 -24.89
N GLY A 124 -25.31 -6.94 -24.00
CA GLY A 124 -24.74 -8.28 -24.16
C GLY A 124 -25.79 -9.38 -24.13
N GLU A 125 -26.80 -9.27 -23.26
CA GLU A 125 -27.92 -10.24 -23.18
C GLU A 125 -28.78 -10.20 -24.47
N VAL A 126 -29.06 -9.01 -25.03
CA VAL A 126 -29.77 -8.84 -26.30
C VAL A 126 -29.02 -9.46 -27.47
N LEU A 127 -27.68 -9.41 -27.44
CA LEU A 127 -26.83 -10.07 -28.45
C LEU A 127 -26.69 -11.60 -28.23
N GLY A 128 -27.41 -12.18 -27.28
CA GLY A 128 -27.41 -13.61 -27.01
C GLY A 128 -26.13 -14.12 -26.32
N LEU A 129 -25.32 -13.22 -25.74
CA LEU A 129 -24.13 -13.60 -25.01
C LEU A 129 -24.49 -14.23 -23.66
N THR A 130 -23.77 -15.27 -23.28
CA THR A 130 -23.90 -15.86 -21.95
C THR A 130 -23.35 -14.90 -20.88
N ARG A 131 -23.81 -15.01 -19.64
CA ARG A 131 -23.31 -14.18 -18.50
C ARG A 131 -21.79 -14.23 -18.36
N ARG A 132 -21.17 -15.40 -18.61
CA ARG A 132 -19.71 -15.57 -18.58
C ARG A 132 -19.03 -14.79 -19.71
N GLN A 133 -19.58 -14.82 -20.93
CA GLN A 133 -19.06 -14.06 -22.06
C GLN A 133 -19.18 -12.55 -21.81
N ILE A 134 -20.30 -12.07 -21.29
CA ILE A 134 -20.52 -10.67 -20.93
C ILE A 134 -19.50 -10.24 -19.89
N PHE A 135 -19.29 -11.05 -18.82
CA PHE A 135 -18.32 -10.73 -17.79
C PHE A 135 -16.91 -10.60 -18.35
N PHE A 136 -16.38 -11.60 -19.02
CA PHE A 136 -14.98 -11.61 -19.47
C PHE A 136 -14.71 -10.71 -20.68
N LYS A 137 -15.66 -10.56 -21.63
CA LYS A 137 -15.44 -9.79 -22.85
C LYS A 137 -15.83 -8.32 -22.73
N ILE A 138 -16.76 -7.98 -21.83
CA ILE A 138 -17.32 -6.63 -21.75
C ILE A 138 -17.02 -6.01 -20.39
N THR A 139 -17.48 -6.63 -19.29
CA THR A 139 -17.45 -6.02 -17.96
C THR A 139 -16.05 -5.93 -17.40
N LEU A 140 -15.29 -7.03 -17.42
CA LEU A 140 -13.96 -7.12 -16.80
C LEU A 140 -12.99 -6.10 -17.41
N LEU A 141 -12.95 -5.96 -18.72
CA LEU A 141 -12.05 -5.00 -19.38
C LEU A 141 -12.39 -3.55 -19.02
N GLN A 142 -13.68 -3.21 -18.91
CA GLN A 142 -14.10 -1.88 -18.48
C GLN A 142 -13.77 -1.63 -17.02
N MET A 143 -13.95 -2.63 -16.14
CA MET A 143 -13.54 -2.56 -14.73
C MET A 143 -12.05 -2.29 -14.60
N VAL A 144 -11.20 -3.07 -15.29
CA VAL A 144 -9.74 -2.92 -15.23
C VAL A 144 -9.32 -1.51 -15.64
N LYS A 145 -9.85 -1.00 -16.76
CA LYS A 145 -9.58 0.38 -17.22
C LYS A 145 -9.95 1.46 -16.20
N ARG A 146 -10.98 1.22 -15.39
CA ARG A 146 -11.41 2.15 -14.33
C ARG A 146 -10.60 2.02 -13.05
N ILE A 147 -10.07 0.83 -12.77
CA ILE A 147 -9.30 0.52 -11.56
C ILE A 147 -7.85 0.98 -11.71
N VAL A 148 -7.24 0.84 -12.89
CA VAL A 148 -5.81 1.10 -13.09
C VAL A 148 -5.38 2.51 -12.69
N PRO A 149 -6.02 3.62 -13.10
CA PRO A 149 -5.55 4.96 -12.74
C PRO A 149 -5.56 5.24 -11.23
N PRO A 150 -6.66 5.03 -10.48
CA PRO A 150 -6.64 5.25 -9.04
C PRO A 150 -5.74 4.26 -8.30
N MET A 151 -5.62 3.01 -8.76
CA MET A 151 -4.72 2.01 -8.19
C MET A 151 -3.26 2.45 -8.34
N SER A 152 -2.88 2.98 -9.50
CA SER A 152 -1.54 3.50 -9.76
C SER A 152 -1.17 4.62 -8.79
N ASN A 153 -2.10 5.55 -8.53
CA ASN A 153 -1.89 6.63 -7.58
C ASN A 153 -1.65 6.12 -6.15
N GLU A 154 -2.44 5.12 -5.71
CA GLU A 154 -2.27 4.53 -4.38
C GLU A 154 -0.95 3.75 -4.26
N ILE A 155 -0.54 3.01 -5.31
CA ILE A 155 0.74 2.30 -5.32
C ILE A 155 1.92 3.29 -5.27
N ILE A 156 1.86 4.40 -5.97
CA ILE A 156 2.87 5.47 -5.89
C ILE A 156 2.89 6.11 -4.49
N THR A 157 1.73 6.30 -3.89
CA THR A 157 1.61 6.82 -2.52
C THR A 157 2.23 5.85 -1.51
N LEU A 158 2.01 4.55 -1.68
CA LEU A 158 2.61 3.51 -0.84
C LEU A 158 4.13 3.62 -0.75
N VAL A 159 4.83 3.92 -1.86
CA VAL A 159 6.29 4.14 -1.84
C VAL A 159 6.67 5.21 -0.82
N LYS A 160 5.98 6.33 -0.82
CA LYS A 160 6.25 7.44 0.12
C LYS A 160 5.90 7.08 1.56
N ASP A 161 4.80 6.36 1.75
CA ASP A 161 4.31 5.94 3.06
C ASP A 161 5.24 4.94 3.74
N THR A 162 6.07 4.19 2.99
CA THR A 162 7.09 3.30 3.61
C THR A 162 8.02 4.03 4.55
N SER A 163 8.21 5.35 4.39
CA SER A 163 8.98 6.19 5.31
C SER A 163 8.40 6.25 6.73
N LEU A 164 7.12 5.95 6.91
CA LEU A 164 6.47 5.90 8.23
C LEU A 164 6.99 4.73 9.09
N ALA A 165 7.61 3.72 8.49
CA ALA A 165 8.20 2.58 9.21
C ALA A 165 9.29 3.01 10.22
N ARG A 166 9.90 4.18 10.03
CA ARG A 166 10.85 4.79 10.97
C ARG A 166 10.28 5.01 12.37
N ILE A 167 8.96 5.19 12.49
CA ILE A 167 8.27 5.47 13.75
C ILE A 167 8.43 4.31 14.73
N ILE A 168 8.38 3.08 14.24
CA ILE A 168 8.64 1.86 15.02
C ILE A 168 10.10 1.40 14.91
N SER A 169 10.99 2.33 14.57
CA SER A 169 12.45 2.14 14.52
C SER A 169 12.93 1.10 13.49
N ILE A 170 12.23 0.95 12.38
CA ILE A 170 12.77 0.25 11.21
C ILE A 170 13.80 1.18 10.54
N MET A 171 14.99 0.63 10.24
CA MET A 171 16.07 1.37 9.59
C MET A 171 15.84 1.43 8.07
N GLU A 172 14.75 2.08 7.68
CA GLU A 172 14.47 2.40 6.30
C GLU A 172 15.26 3.64 5.84
N LEU A 173 15.13 3.99 4.59
CA LEU A 173 15.94 5.00 3.92
C LEU A 173 15.96 6.37 4.65
N THR A 174 14.78 6.86 5.07
CA THR A 174 14.66 8.16 5.77
C THR A 174 15.28 8.09 7.16
N LYS A 175 15.09 6.98 7.88
CA LYS A 175 15.69 6.76 9.20
C LYS A 175 17.22 6.74 9.14
N VAL A 176 17.79 6.15 8.09
CA VAL A 176 19.23 6.19 7.84
C VAL A 176 19.68 7.63 7.65
N GLY A 177 19.01 8.41 6.79
CA GLY A 177 19.35 9.82 6.58
C GLY A 177 19.27 10.66 7.87
N GLU A 178 18.23 10.49 8.68
CA GLU A 178 18.06 11.15 9.97
C GLU A 178 19.17 10.80 10.98
N SER A 179 19.66 9.55 10.99
CA SER A 179 20.70 9.10 11.90
C SER A 179 22.01 9.87 11.72
N TYR A 180 22.32 10.25 10.48
CA TYR A 180 23.51 11.06 10.18
C TYR A 180 23.37 12.51 10.64
N ILE A 181 22.19 13.10 10.56
CA ILE A 181 21.93 14.42 11.11
C ILE A 181 22.17 14.40 12.62
N LYS A 182 21.62 13.39 13.30
CA LYS A 182 21.73 13.27 14.76
C LYS A 182 23.16 12.95 15.25
N ALA A 183 23.89 12.12 14.51
CA ALA A 183 25.22 11.68 14.92
C ALA A 183 26.34 12.66 14.53
N GLN A 184 26.22 13.35 13.40
CA GLN A 184 27.32 14.10 12.79
C GLN A 184 26.93 15.51 12.32
N GLY A 185 25.66 15.91 12.44
CA GLY A 185 25.16 17.21 11.93
C GLY A 185 25.16 17.31 10.39
N ILE A 186 25.21 16.17 9.68
CA ILE A 186 25.34 16.14 8.23
C ILE A 186 23.97 15.96 7.59
N THR A 187 23.58 16.87 6.71
CA THR A 187 22.24 16.88 6.07
C THR A 187 22.19 16.24 4.68
N TRP A 188 23.32 16.16 3.97
CA TRP A 188 23.34 15.65 2.59
C TRP A 188 22.81 14.20 2.43
N PRO A 189 22.94 13.23 3.39
CA PRO A 189 22.35 11.93 3.25
C PRO A 189 20.82 11.95 3.12
N LEU A 190 20.18 12.94 3.73
CA LEU A 190 18.73 13.11 3.61
C LEU A 190 18.32 13.57 2.19
N PHE A 191 19.12 14.36 1.52
CA PHE A 191 18.88 14.70 0.11
C PHE A 191 19.00 13.47 -0.80
N TYR A 192 19.97 12.61 -0.58
CA TYR A 192 20.09 11.33 -1.31
C TYR A 192 18.87 10.42 -1.08
N THR A 193 18.35 10.39 0.14
CA THR A 193 17.08 9.72 0.43
C THR A 193 15.96 10.22 -0.47
N GLY A 194 15.82 11.54 -0.62
CA GLY A 194 14.86 12.15 -1.54
C GLY A 194 15.06 11.72 -2.99
N VAL A 195 16.31 11.65 -3.46
CA VAL A 195 16.63 11.19 -4.82
C VAL A 195 16.21 9.72 -5.03
N PHE A 196 16.43 8.84 -4.06
CA PHE A 196 15.98 7.44 -4.15
C PHE A 196 14.46 7.32 -4.23
N TYR A 197 13.73 8.06 -3.38
CA TYR A 197 12.27 8.08 -3.46
C TYR A 197 11.78 8.63 -4.80
N LEU A 198 12.38 9.72 -5.29
CA LEU A 198 12.03 10.32 -6.57
C LEU A 198 12.29 9.35 -7.74
N ALA A 199 13.43 8.65 -7.73
CA ALA A 199 13.76 7.65 -8.75
C ALA A 199 12.75 6.48 -8.72
N PHE A 200 12.41 5.96 -7.53
CA PHE A 200 11.47 4.87 -7.39
C PHE A 200 10.05 5.28 -7.87
N VAL A 201 9.56 6.42 -7.41
CA VAL A 201 8.28 6.99 -7.85
C VAL A 201 8.29 7.24 -9.35
N GLY A 202 9.39 7.80 -9.89
CA GLY A 202 9.55 8.06 -11.32
C GLY A 202 9.46 6.79 -12.16
N LEU A 203 10.13 5.72 -11.75
CA LEU A 203 10.06 4.42 -12.43
C LEU A 203 8.64 3.86 -12.45
N LEU A 204 7.94 3.90 -11.30
CA LEU A 204 6.55 3.44 -11.23
C LEU A 204 5.61 4.31 -12.07
N THR A 205 5.81 5.62 -12.07
CA THR A 205 5.01 6.55 -12.87
C THR A 205 5.15 6.25 -14.37
N LEU A 206 6.38 6.03 -14.86
CA LEU A 206 6.61 5.65 -16.24
C LEU A 206 5.99 4.28 -16.58
N LEU A 207 6.10 3.30 -15.67
CA LEU A 207 5.50 1.99 -15.85
C LEU A 207 3.97 2.09 -15.97
N PHE A 208 3.31 2.83 -15.06
CA PHE A 208 1.86 2.98 -15.10
C PHE A 208 1.38 3.80 -16.28
N GLN A 209 2.11 4.83 -16.71
CA GLN A 209 1.80 5.56 -17.93
C GLN A 209 1.89 4.67 -19.19
N TYR A 210 2.79 3.68 -19.19
CA TYR A 210 2.85 2.69 -20.25
C TYR A 210 1.68 1.71 -20.25
N ILE A 211 1.23 1.28 -19.06
CA ILE A 211 0.09 0.36 -18.88
C ILE A 211 -1.25 1.03 -19.22
N ASP A 212 -1.37 2.32 -18.95
CA ASP A 212 -2.61 3.10 -19.12
C ASP A 212 -2.86 3.52 -20.60
N ARG A 213 -1.88 3.36 -21.47
CA ARG A 213 -1.98 3.58 -22.93
C ARG A 213 -2.61 2.38 -23.63
#